data_34467041959552d180115a4f469f16cf
#
_entry.id   34467041959552d180115a4f469f16cf
#
_cell.length_a   1.000
_cell.length_b   1.000
_cell.length_c   1.000
_cell.angle_alpha   90.00
_cell.angle_beta   90.00
_cell.angle_gamma   90.00
#
_symmetry.space_group_name_H-M   'P 1'
#
loop_
_entity.id
_entity.type
_entity.pdbx_description
1 polymer ?
#
loop_
_entity_poly.entity_id
_entity_poly.type
_entity_poly.pdbx_seq_one_letter_code
_entity_poly.pdbx_strand_id
1 'polypeptide(L)'
;MKNRTRRGVTVGAVAGLVAAFAVAWMASVGAAISPAGVPAAASQYEKKVTICHRTGSKKNPFRTIRVSRNAVKAHLRHGDALGPCGSAVFTMCHKTKNGKKHTVKVKGARKTQRAMKRGDKLGKCKAKKHEGGKHKGKKKDKPKRKG
;
A
#
# COMPACT_ATOMS: atom_id res chain seq x y z
N MET A 1 -31.70 -25.06 14.79
CA MET A 1 -32.52 -23.84 14.68
C MET A 1 -32.30 -23.03 15.95
N LYS A 2 -31.53 -21.94 15.91
CA LYS A 2 -31.31 -21.04 17.06
C LYS A 2 -31.61 -19.61 16.62
N ASN A 3 -32.78 -19.12 17.06
CA ASN A 3 -33.27 -17.77 16.88
C ASN A 3 -32.41 -16.80 17.68
N ARG A 4 -31.79 -15.82 17.03
CA ARG A 4 -31.16 -14.67 17.69
C ARG A 4 -32.18 -13.53 17.80
N THR A 5 -32.66 -13.32 19.00
CA THR A 5 -33.50 -12.21 19.46
C THR A 5 -32.80 -10.87 19.21
N ARG A 6 -33.44 -9.99 18.45
CA ARG A 6 -33.03 -8.58 18.28
C ARG A 6 -33.39 -7.81 19.55
N ARG A 7 -32.41 -7.26 20.22
CA ARG A 7 -32.64 -6.28 21.31
C ARG A 7 -32.85 -4.91 20.66
N GLY A 8 -34.05 -4.39 20.88
CA GLY A 8 -34.41 -3.01 20.52
C GLY A 8 -33.69 -2.00 21.40
N VAL A 9 -33.16 -0.96 20.79
CA VAL A 9 -32.63 0.21 21.47
C VAL A 9 -33.71 1.26 21.52
N THR A 10 -34.20 1.57 22.73
CA THR A 10 -35.14 2.66 23.01
C THR A 10 -34.38 3.98 22.96
N VAL A 11 -34.82 4.88 22.08
CA VAL A 11 -34.37 6.28 22.04
C VAL A 11 -35.13 7.08 23.07
N GLY A 12 -34.44 7.50 24.14
CA GLY A 12 -34.95 8.43 25.11
C GLY A 12 -34.87 9.87 24.60
N ALA A 13 -36.02 10.50 24.46
CA ALA A 13 -36.15 11.94 24.21
C ALA A 13 -35.82 12.71 25.49
N VAL A 14 -34.81 13.55 25.48
CA VAL A 14 -34.53 14.53 26.54
C VAL A 14 -34.79 15.92 25.96
N ALA A 15 -35.93 16.50 26.34
CA ALA A 15 -36.24 17.91 26.13
C ALA A 15 -35.46 18.73 27.17
N GLY A 16 -34.51 19.52 26.73
CA GLY A 16 -33.74 20.47 27.53
C GLY A 16 -33.84 21.87 26.94
N LEU A 17 -34.69 22.70 27.56
CA LEU A 17 -34.72 24.15 27.40
C LEU A 17 -33.41 24.74 27.92
N VAL A 18 -32.66 25.44 27.09
CA VAL A 18 -31.58 26.33 27.57
C VAL A 18 -31.62 27.67 26.85
N ALA A 19 -31.64 28.67 27.67
CA ALA A 19 -31.77 30.10 27.43
C ALA A 19 -30.74 30.70 26.47
N ALA A 20 -31.21 31.75 25.80
CA ALA A 20 -30.46 32.68 25.01
C ALA A 20 -29.31 33.35 25.77
N PHE A 21 -28.09 33.26 25.28
CA PHE A 21 -27.04 34.25 25.48
C PHE A 21 -26.55 34.73 24.13
N ALA A 22 -27.03 35.87 23.73
CA ALA A 22 -26.49 36.65 22.64
C ALA A 22 -25.17 37.27 23.11
N VAL A 23 -24.06 36.78 22.65
CA VAL A 23 -22.78 37.48 22.63
C VAL A 23 -22.31 37.57 21.20
N ALA A 24 -22.54 38.71 20.60
CA ALA A 24 -22.01 39.10 19.30
C ALA A 24 -20.50 39.32 19.44
N TRP A 25 -19.72 38.29 19.10
CA TRP A 25 -18.31 38.45 18.75
C TRP A 25 -18.19 38.38 17.25
N MET A 26 -18.16 39.57 16.63
CA MET A 26 -17.70 39.71 15.25
C MET A 26 -16.19 39.47 15.22
N ALA A 27 -15.80 38.22 15.18
CA ALA A 27 -14.48 37.84 14.67
C ALA A 27 -14.59 37.76 13.16
N SER A 28 -14.15 38.81 12.46
CA SER A 28 -13.91 38.80 11.02
C SER A 28 -12.85 37.76 10.72
N VAL A 29 -13.29 36.54 10.45
CA VAL A 29 -12.44 35.50 9.86
C VAL A 29 -12.19 35.96 8.42
N GLY A 30 -11.06 36.65 8.21
CA GLY A 30 -10.54 36.94 6.88
C GLY A 30 -10.27 35.62 6.16
N ALA A 31 -11.26 35.10 5.45
CA ALA A 31 -11.05 34.02 4.51
C ALA A 31 -10.11 34.55 3.45
N ALA A 32 -8.85 34.14 3.49
CA ALA A 32 -7.89 34.37 2.43
C ALA A 32 -8.41 33.65 1.17
N ILE A 33 -9.10 34.41 0.31
CA ILE A 33 -9.54 33.93 -0.99
C ILE A 33 -8.31 33.88 -1.86
N SER A 34 -7.76 32.69 -2.09
CA SER A 34 -6.75 32.47 -3.11
C SER A 34 -7.30 32.90 -4.47
N PRO A 35 -6.51 33.56 -5.32
CA PRO A 35 -6.97 34.07 -6.61
C PRO A 35 -7.49 33.02 -7.61
N ALA A 36 -7.48 31.74 -7.24
CA ALA A 36 -8.06 30.66 -8.03
C ALA A 36 -9.37 30.07 -7.43
N GLY A 37 -9.97 30.67 -6.40
CA GLY A 37 -11.32 30.32 -5.92
C GLY A 37 -11.51 28.90 -5.34
N VAL A 38 -10.47 28.09 -5.21
CA VAL A 38 -10.57 26.73 -4.68
C VAL A 38 -10.08 26.74 -3.23
N PRO A 39 -10.91 26.31 -2.26
CA PRO A 39 -10.47 26.22 -0.86
C PRO A 39 -9.25 25.29 -0.76
N ALA A 40 -8.22 25.71 -0.02
CA ALA A 40 -6.96 24.97 0.14
C ALA A 40 -7.15 23.50 0.56
N ALA A 41 -8.26 23.19 1.23
CA ALA A 41 -8.68 21.84 1.60
C ALA A 41 -9.01 20.96 0.37
N ALA A 42 -9.62 21.51 -0.69
CA ALA A 42 -9.94 20.78 -1.90
C ALA A 42 -8.68 20.37 -2.69
N SER A 43 -7.67 21.25 -2.72
CA SER A 43 -6.37 20.97 -3.36
C SER A 43 -5.60 19.82 -2.72
N GLN A 44 -5.80 19.59 -1.41
CA GLN A 44 -5.19 18.46 -0.70
C GLN A 44 -5.88 17.12 -1.00
N TYR A 45 -7.17 17.14 -1.34
CA TYR A 45 -7.95 15.92 -1.59
C TYR A 45 -7.60 15.29 -2.94
N GLU A 46 -7.30 16.08 -3.96
CA GLU A 46 -6.92 15.60 -5.29
C GLU A 46 -5.56 14.89 -5.36
N LYS A 47 -4.71 15.09 -4.36
CA LYS A 47 -3.37 14.50 -4.30
C LYS A 47 -3.34 13.10 -3.68
N LYS A 48 -4.50 12.53 -3.29
CA LYS A 48 -4.59 11.19 -2.69
C LYS A 48 -4.86 10.12 -3.74
N VAL A 49 -4.09 9.05 -3.67
CA VAL A 49 -4.18 7.87 -4.55
C VAL A 49 -4.69 6.68 -3.74
N THR A 50 -5.63 5.93 -4.31
CA THR A 50 -6.09 4.68 -3.71
C THR A 50 -5.09 3.57 -4.00
N ILE A 51 -4.71 2.84 -2.97
CA ILE A 51 -3.83 1.67 -3.07
C ILE A 51 -4.40 0.50 -2.28
N CYS A 52 -4.05 -0.71 -2.69
CA CYS A 52 -4.23 -1.91 -1.90
C CYS A 52 -2.97 -2.16 -1.08
N HIS A 53 -3.02 -1.81 0.19
CA HIS A 53 -1.92 -1.89 1.13
C HIS A 53 -1.83 -3.29 1.75
N ARG A 54 -0.62 -3.84 1.79
CA ARG A 54 -0.31 -5.08 2.49
C ARG A 54 -0.10 -4.81 3.98
N THR A 55 -0.96 -5.38 4.80
CA THR A 55 -0.84 -5.31 6.27
C THR A 55 0.02 -6.46 6.81
N GLY A 56 0.47 -6.37 8.05
CA GLY A 56 1.08 -7.48 8.78
C GLY A 56 0.09 -8.51 9.32
N SER A 57 -1.21 -8.27 9.20
CA SER A 57 -2.27 -9.11 9.76
C SER A 57 -2.43 -10.42 8.98
N LYS A 58 -2.44 -11.56 9.69
CA LYS A 58 -2.76 -12.87 9.10
C LYS A 58 -4.23 -12.98 8.69
N LYS A 59 -5.14 -12.32 9.43
CA LYS A 59 -6.59 -12.35 9.16
C LYS A 59 -6.96 -11.46 7.98
N ASN A 60 -6.43 -10.23 7.94
CA ASN A 60 -6.72 -9.22 6.92
C ASN A 60 -5.40 -8.73 6.28
N PRO A 61 -4.77 -9.55 5.43
CA PRO A 61 -3.44 -9.25 4.89
C PRO A 61 -3.41 -8.09 3.88
N PHE A 62 -4.57 -7.62 3.42
CA PHE A 62 -4.70 -6.51 2.48
C PHE A 62 -5.83 -5.57 2.89
N ARG A 63 -5.60 -4.25 2.76
CA ARG A 63 -6.58 -3.21 3.05
C ARG A 63 -6.50 -2.10 2.00
N THR A 64 -7.65 -1.63 1.53
CA THR A 64 -7.71 -0.45 0.65
C THR A 64 -7.53 0.81 1.51
N ILE A 65 -6.54 1.64 1.16
CA ILE A 65 -6.27 2.93 1.79
C ILE A 65 -6.06 4.02 0.75
N ARG A 66 -6.15 5.28 1.17
CA ARG A 66 -5.83 6.45 0.36
C ARG A 66 -4.57 7.11 0.92
N VAL A 67 -3.57 7.28 0.09
CA VAL A 67 -2.27 7.85 0.46
C VAL A 67 -1.94 9.07 -0.41
N SER A 68 -1.05 9.92 0.05
CA SER A 68 -0.57 11.02 -0.78
C SER A 68 0.16 10.48 -2.02
N ARG A 69 0.11 11.21 -3.12
CA ARG A 69 0.80 10.84 -4.36
C ARG A 69 2.30 10.61 -4.15
N ASN A 70 2.92 11.39 -3.27
CA ASN A 70 4.34 11.28 -2.95
C ASN A 70 4.70 9.96 -2.22
N ALA A 71 3.77 9.42 -1.41
CA ALA A 71 3.96 8.17 -0.68
C ALA A 71 3.82 6.91 -1.57
N VAL A 72 3.14 7.02 -2.74
CA VAL A 72 2.83 5.87 -3.61
C VAL A 72 4.09 5.07 -3.96
N LYS A 73 5.19 5.74 -4.33
CA LYS A 73 6.45 5.06 -4.70
C LYS A 73 7.00 4.18 -3.58
N ALA A 74 6.90 4.64 -2.33
CA ALA A 74 7.33 3.86 -1.17
C ALA A 74 6.44 2.63 -0.99
N HIS A 75 5.12 2.80 -1.03
CA HIS A 75 4.16 1.70 -0.92
C HIS A 75 4.36 0.62 -1.99
N LEU A 76 4.55 1.00 -3.25
CA LEU A 76 4.79 0.04 -4.33
C LEU A 76 6.09 -0.77 -4.13
N ARG A 77 7.13 -0.19 -3.51
CA ARG A 77 8.37 -0.91 -3.16
C ARG A 77 8.14 -1.97 -2.09
N HIS A 78 7.18 -1.77 -1.19
CA HIS A 78 6.81 -2.74 -0.15
C HIS A 78 5.86 -3.85 -0.64
N GLY A 79 5.49 -3.82 -1.93
CA GLY A 79 4.64 -4.83 -2.54
C GLY A 79 3.15 -4.50 -2.49
N ASP A 80 2.79 -3.25 -2.20
CA ASP A 80 1.45 -2.73 -2.37
C ASP A 80 1.12 -2.58 -3.86
N ALA A 81 -0.16 -2.43 -4.18
CA ALA A 81 -0.61 -2.27 -5.56
C ALA A 81 -1.54 -1.08 -5.73
N LEU A 82 -1.51 -0.45 -6.89
CA LEU A 82 -2.43 0.64 -7.23
C LEU A 82 -3.87 0.15 -7.32
N GLY A 83 -4.79 0.97 -6.87
CA GLY A 83 -6.23 0.72 -6.90
C GLY A 83 -6.76 -0.03 -5.68
N PRO A 84 -8.09 -0.22 -5.60
CA PRO A 84 -8.74 -0.94 -4.51
C PRO A 84 -8.39 -2.44 -4.55
N CYS A 85 -8.35 -3.09 -3.39
CA CYS A 85 -7.88 -4.47 -3.25
C CYS A 85 -8.62 -5.51 -4.09
N GLY A 86 -9.87 -5.23 -4.48
CA GLY A 86 -10.65 -6.11 -5.37
C GLY A 86 -10.10 -6.17 -6.79
N SER A 87 -9.57 -5.06 -7.31
CA SER A 87 -9.11 -4.91 -8.71
C SER A 87 -7.61 -4.69 -8.86
N ALA A 88 -6.90 -4.37 -7.79
CA ALA A 88 -5.46 -4.12 -7.80
C ALA A 88 -4.68 -5.28 -8.42
N VAL A 89 -3.65 -4.96 -9.23
CA VAL A 89 -2.80 -5.95 -9.89
C VAL A 89 -1.46 -6.04 -9.17
N PHE A 90 -1.16 -7.22 -8.66
CA PHE A 90 0.07 -7.53 -7.95
C PHE A 90 1.06 -8.23 -8.87
N THR A 91 2.32 -7.84 -8.78
CA THR A 91 3.41 -8.60 -9.41
C THR A 91 3.88 -9.68 -8.43
N MET A 92 3.98 -10.92 -8.89
CA MET A 92 4.39 -12.05 -8.05
C MET A 92 5.43 -12.91 -8.72
N CYS A 93 6.31 -13.50 -7.93
CA CYS A 93 7.22 -14.54 -8.37
C CYS A 93 6.60 -15.90 -8.06
N HIS A 94 6.15 -16.57 -9.11
CA HIS A 94 5.61 -17.93 -9.04
C HIS A 94 6.71 -18.97 -9.24
N LYS A 95 6.73 -20.00 -8.38
CA LYS A 95 7.63 -21.14 -8.49
C LYS A 95 6.85 -22.38 -8.98
N THR A 96 7.21 -22.90 -10.15
CA THR A 96 6.61 -24.13 -10.68
C THR A 96 7.10 -25.36 -9.94
N LYS A 97 6.41 -26.50 -10.12
CA LYS A 97 6.83 -27.80 -9.56
C LYS A 97 8.27 -28.17 -9.96
N ASN A 98 8.69 -27.82 -11.16
CA ASN A 98 10.05 -28.06 -11.69
C ASN A 98 11.10 -27.04 -11.21
N GLY A 99 10.77 -26.23 -10.20
CA GLY A 99 11.68 -25.25 -9.61
C GLY A 99 11.91 -23.98 -10.44
N LYS A 100 11.40 -23.90 -11.68
CA LYS A 100 11.48 -22.70 -12.51
C LYS A 100 10.67 -21.55 -11.89
N LYS A 101 11.16 -20.33 -12.03
CA LYS A 101 10.53 -19.13 -11.49
C LYS A 101 10.08 -18.21 -12.61
N HIS A 102 8.83 -17.75 -12.54
CA HIS A 102 8.27 -16.81 -13.51
C HIS A 102 7.65 -15.62 -12.77
N THR A 103 7.83 -14.43 -13.34
CA THR A 103 7.12 -13.23 -12.85
C THR A 103 5.75 -13.20 -13.49
N VAL A 104 4.71 -13.22 -12.66
CA VAL A 104 3.32 -13.19 -13.08
C VAL A 104 2.57 -11.99 -12.48
N LYS A 105 1.51 -11.54 -13.15
CA LYS A 105 0.59 -10.53 -12.65
C LYS A 105 -0.68 -11.20 -12.15
N VAL A 106 -1.09 -10.90 -10.91
CA VAL A 106 -2.28 -11.46 -10.28
C VAL A 106 -3.25 -10.33 -9.93
N LYS A 107 -4.46 -10.38 -10.47
CA LYS A 107 -5.52 -9.39 -10.19
C LYS A 107 -6.30 -9.77 -8.92
N GLY A 108 -6.40 -8.82 -8.00
CA GLY A 108 -7.18 -8.90 -6.77
C GLY A 108 -6.45 -9.55 -5.58
N ALA A 109 -6.62 -8.94 -4.42
CA ALA A 109 -5.96 -9.35 -3.18
C ALA A 109 -6.27 -10.80 -2.76
N ARG A 110 -7.52 -11.27 -2.95
CA ARG A 110 -7.90 -12.67 -2.61
C ARG A 110 -7.12 -13.70 -3.42
N LYS A 111 -6.91 -13.46 -4.72
CA LYS A 111 -6.11 -14.35 -5.59
C LYS A 111 -4.65 -14.30 -5.18
N THR A 112 -4.13 -13.10 -4.91
CA THR A 112 -2.76 -12.87 -4.42
C THR A 112 -2.52 -13.59 -3.09
N GLN A 113 -3.45 -13.51 -2.14
CA GLN A 113 -3.34 -14.24 -0.87
C GLN A 113 -3.29 -15.75 -1.06
N ARG A 114 -4.14 -16.30 -1.94
CA ARG A 114 -4.11 -17.74 -2.28
C ARG A 114 -2.79 -18.15 -2.91
N ALA A 115 -2.24 -17.33 -3.80
CA ALA A 115 -0.93 -17.58 -4.41
C ALA A 115 0.19 -17.57 -3.35
N MET A 116 0.18 -16.61 -2.41
CA MET A 116 1.14 -16.56 -1.30
C MET A 116 1.05 -17.80 -0.39
N LYS A 117 -0.16 -18.31 -0.11
CA LYS A 117 -0.35 -19.56 0.65
C LYS A 117 0.25 -20.78 -0.06
N ARG A 118 0.34 -20.78 -1.39
CA ARG A 118 1.02 -21.83 -2.18
C ARG A 118 2.54 -21.67 -2.27
N GLY A 119 3.10 -20.61 -1.65
CA GLY A 119 4.54 -20.36 -1.62
C GLY A 119 5.04 -19.33 -2.65
N ASP A 120 4.14 -18.71 -3.42
CA ASP A 120 4.51 -17.60 -4.31
C ASP A 120 4.92 -16.37 -3.50
N LYS A 121 5.83 -15.56 -4.03
CA LYS A 121 6.35 -14.36 -3.36
C LYS A 121 5.92 -13.10 -4.09
N LEU A 122 5.60 -12.05 -3.35
CA LEU A 122 5.35 -10.72 -3.91
C LEU A 122 6.63 -10.15 -4.54
N GLY A 123 6.46 -9.44 -5.65
CA GLY A 123 7.54 -8.83 -6.42
C GLY A 123 7.98 -9.68 -7.61
N LYS A 124 8.92 -9.12 -8.38
CA LYS A 124 9.55 -9.83 -9.51
C LYS A 124 10.43 -10.96 -9.00
N CYS A 125 10.55 -12.02 -9.77
CA CYS A 125 11.54 -13.06 -9.51
C CYS A 125 12.93 -12.45 -9.59
N LYS A 126 13.76 -12.66 -8.58
CA LYS A 126 15.18 -12.31 -8.67
C LYS A 126 15.84 -13.23 -9.67
N ALA A 127 16.51 -12.66 -10.68
CA ALA A 127 17.43 -13.42 -11.52
C ALA A 127 18.49 -14.08 -10.62
N LYS A 128 18.86 -15.33 -10.91
CA LYS A 128 20.05 -15.89 -10.29
C LYS A 128 21.21 -14.95 -10.66
N LYS A 129 21.83 -14.32 -9.64
CA LYS A 129 23.15 -13.74 -9.89
C LYS A 129 24.01 -14.89 -10.38
N HIS A 130 24.42 -14.85 -11.66
CA HIS A 130 25.57 -15.62 -12.09
C HIS A 130 26.70 -15.11 -11.18
N GLU A 131 27.13 -15.93 -10.23
CA GLU A 131 28.42 -15.74 -9.58
C GLU A 131 29.43 -15.79 -10.72
N GLY A 132 29.81 -14.60 -11.17
CA GLY A 132 30.87 -14.46 -12.18
C GLY A 132 32.07 -15.23 -11.66
N GLY A 133 32.49 -16.23 -12.42
CA GLY A 133 33.63 -17.04 -12.08
C GLY A 133 34.77 -16.14 -11.65
N LYS A 134 35.32 -16.41 -10.46
CA LYS A 134 36.58 -15.85 -10.04
C LYS A 134 37.60 -16.19 -11.11
N HIS A 135 37.88 -15.26 -12.01
CA HIS A 135 39.08 -15.31 -12.83
C HIS A 135 40.26 -15.36 -11.85
N LYS A 136 40.77 -16.56 -11.58
CA LYS A 136 42.09 -16.74 -10.99
C LYS A 136 43.07 -16.06 -11.93
N GLY A 137 43.49 -14.85 -11.56
CA GLY A 137 44.53 -14.14 -12.27
C GLY A 137 45.77 -15.01 -12.33
N LYS A 138 46.11 -15.46 -13.55
CA LYS A 138 47.37 -16.12 -13.84
C LYS A 138 48.49 -15.16 -13.45
N LYS A 139 49.23 -15.47 -12.38
CA LYS A 139 50.47 -14.76 -12.02
C LYS A 139 51.38 -14.88 -13.26
N LYS A 140 51.67 -13.75 -13.90
CA LYS A 140 52.74 -13.66 -14.89
C LYS A 140 54.07 -13.77 -14.14
N ASP A 141 54.75 -14.87 -14.35
CA ASP A 141 56.13 -15.06 -13.90
C ASP A 141 57.03 -13.98 -14.53
N LYS A 142 57.69 -13.26 -13.67
CA LYS A 142 58.62 -12.19 -14.01
C LYS A 142 59.90 -12.86 -14.50
N PRO A 143 60.46 -12.57 -15.72
CA PRO A 143 61.75 -13.19 -16.17
C PRO A 143 62.89 -12.70 -15.28
N LYS A 144 63.67 -13.64 -14.73
CA LYS A 144 64.91 -13.38 -14.04
C LYS A 144 65.90 -12.71 -15.01
N ARG A 145 66.29 -11.48 -14.71
CA ARG A 145 67.48 -10.86 -15.33
C ARG A 145 68.71 -11.59 -14.76
N LYS A 146 69.48 -12.22 -15.65
CA LYS A 146 70.86 -12.62 -15.37
C LYS A 146 71.75 -11.40 -15.53
N GLY A 147 72.47 -11.03 -14.50
CA GLY A 147 73.64 -10.14 -14.53
C GLY A 147 74.89 -10.96 -14.76
#